data_b330a03305959c00e470a16d92b57d1c
#
_entry.id   b330a03305959c00e470a16d92b57d1c
#
_cell.length_a   1.000
_cell.length_b   1.000
_cell.length_c   1.000
_cell.angle_alpha   90.00
_cell.angle_beta   90.00
_cell.angle_gamma   90.00
#
_symmetry.space_group_name_H-M   'P 1'
#
loop_
_entity.id
_entity.type
_entity.pdbx_description
1 polymer ?
#
loop_
_entity_poly.entity_id
_entity_poly.type
_entity_poly.pdbx_seq_one_letter_code
_entity_poly.pdbx_strand_id
1 'polypeptide(L)'
;MKAGTLRIISLVMFAAIWEIAGRAGSAHLLPPLSKVLVVWVELLVSGQLIQAIAISFQSLLIGFLVSVLFGVPLGLLMGRYRRVEAFLEIYMTALLAVPMISFIPFLVIAFGLGLHSRVWIVFLFAFVIIAINTTAGVRNVDPTLTEMARSFGA
;
A
#
# COMPACT_ATOMS: atom_id res chain seq x y z
N MET A 1 23.34 29.09 11.61
CA MET A 1 22.05 29.11 10.87
C MET A 1 21.07 28.23 11.61
N LYS A 2 19.82 28.68 11.80
CA LYS A 2 18.78 27.85 12.44
C LYS A 2 18.43 26.68 11.52
N ALA A 3 18.20 25.49 12.06
CA ALA A 3 17.88 24.29 11.29
C ALA A 3 16.72 24.49 10.26
N GLY A 4 15.78 25.38 10.58
CA GLY A 4 14.69 25.76 9.68
C GLY A 4 15.15 26.48 8.41
N THR A 5 16.14 27.38 8.53
CA THR A 5 16.70 28.10 7.38
C THR A 5 17.39 27.15 6.40
N LEU A 6 18.12 26.16 6.91
CA LEU A 6 18.78 25.15 6.06
C LEU A 6 17.76 24.28 5.29
N ARG A 7 16.63 23.93 5.93
CA ARG A 7 15.55 23.17 5.25
C ARG A 7 14.92 23.96 4.11
N ILE A 8 14.65 25.25 4.33
CA ILE A 8 14.07 26.10 3.28
C ILE A 8 15.05 26.25 2.12
N ILE A 9 16.34 26.51 2.39
CA ILE A 9 17.37 26.61 1.36
C ILE A 9 17.45 25.30 0.55
N SER A 10 17.43 24.14 1.20
CA SER A 10 17.45 22.83 0.53
C SER A 10 16.26 22.64 -0.40
N LEU A 11 15.04 23.00 0.05
CA LEU A 11 13.84 22.90 -0.78
C LEU A 11 13.88 23.84 -1.98
N VAL A 12 14.32 25.07 -1.78
CA VAL A 12 14.46 26.06 -2.87
C VAL A 12 15.52 25.61 -3.88
N MET A 13 16.66 25.12 -3.41
CA MET A 13 17.71 24.55 -4.29
C MET A 13 17.17 23.38 -5.10
N PHE A 14 16.45 22.44 -4.46
CA PHE A 14 15.85 21.30 -5.16
C PHE A 14 14.87 21.76 -6.23
N ALA A 15 13.98 22.70 -5.90
CA ALA A 15 13.01 23.24 -6.85
C ALA A 15 13.70 23.95 -8.04
N ALA A 16 14.76 24.73 -7.77
CA ALA A 16 15.53 25.42 -8.80
C ALA A 16 16.26 24.43 -9.73
N ILE A 17 16.91 23.40 -9.15
CA ILE A 17 17.58 22.34 -9.94
C ILE A 17 16.58 21.62 -10.82
N TRP A 18 15.41 21.24 -10.28
CA TRP A 18 14.35 20.59 -11.06
C TRP A 18 13.86 21.47 -12.20
N GLU A 19 13.56 22.75 -11.92
CA GLU A 19 13.10 23.69 -12.94
C GLU A 19 14.11 23.84 -14.08
N ILE A 20 15.41 24.01 -13.74
CA ILE A 20 16.49 24.13 -14.72
C ILE A 20 16.64 22.84 -15.54
N ALA A 21 16.68 21.69 -14.86
CA ALA A 21 16.79 20.38 -15.51
C ALA A 21 15.60 20.10 -16.46
N GLY A 22 14.38 20.46 -16.03
CA GLY A 22 13.17 20.29 -16.83
C GLY A 22 13.13 21.20 -18.06
N ARG A 23 13.75 22.39 -17.98
CA ARG A 23 13.86 23.30 -19.14
C ARG A 23 14.99 22.92 -20.08
N ALA A 24 16.11 22.39 -19.55
CA ALA A 24 17.27 22.01 -20.33
C ALA A 24 17.14 20.66 -21.04
N GLY A 25 16.30 19.75 -20.51
CA GLY A 25 16.10 18.41 -21.03
C GLY A 25 14.93 18.26 -21.99
N SER A 26 14.72 17.03 -22.49
CA SER A 26 13.53 16.70 -23.27
C SER A 26 12.29 16.77 -22.39
N ALA A 27 11.40 17.70 -22.67
CA ALA A 27 10.15 17.95 -21.89
C ALA A 27 9.24 16.70 -21.74
N HIS A 28 9.50 15.62 -22.50
CA HIS A 28 8.78 14.38 -22.42
C HIS A 28 9.21 13.49 -21.26
N LEU A 29 10.45 13.60 -20.79
CA LEU A 29 10.97 12.76 -19.70
C LEU A 29 10.87 13.44 -18.34
N LEU A 30 11.19 14.74 -18.28
CA LEU A 30 11.15 15.54 -17.05
C LEU A 30 10.58 16.93 -17.36
N PRO A 31 9.28 17.18 -17.14
CA PRO A 31 8.72 18.51 -17.32
C PRO A 31 9.23 19.48 -16.24
N PRO A 32 9.36 20.79 -16.55
CA PRO A 32 9.69 21.80 -15.56
C PRO A 32 8.68 21.83 -14.41
N LEU A 33 9.14 22.12 -13.20
CA LEU A 33 8.29 22.18 -12.01
C LEU A 33 7.13 23.17 -12.18
N SER A 34 7.38 24.31 -12.79
CA SER A 34 6.35 25.32 -13.10
C SER A 34 5.21 24.73 -13.94
N LYS A 35 5.52 23.93 -14.96
CA LYS A 35 4.51 23.26 -15.80
C LYS A 35 3.72 22.21 -15.02
N VAL A 36 4.39 21.44 -14.14
CA VAL A 36 3.73 20.45 -13.27
C VAL A 36 2.70 21.14 -12.36
N LEU A 37 3.08 22.28 -11.76
CA LEU A 37 2.18 23.04 -10.89
C LEU A 37 0.97 23.60 -11.64
N VAL A 38 1.15 24.12 -12.86
CA VAL A 38 0.04 24.60 -13.70
C VAL A 38 -0.93 23.46 -14.01
N VAL A 39 -0.44 22.33 -14.52
CA VAL A 39 -1.28 21.17 -14.84
C VAL A 39 -1.97 20.60 -13.58
N TRP A 40 -1.30 20.61 -12.44
CA TRP A 40 -1.90 20.18 -11.19
C TRP A 40 -3.10 21.06 -10.79
N VAL A 41 -2.98 22.39 -10.92
CA VAL A 41 -4.10 23.31 -10.67
C VAL A 41 -5.22 23.10 -11.68
N GLU A 42 -4.91 22.92 -12.96
CA GLU A 42 -5.91 22.65 -14.02
C GLU A 42 -6.70 21.36 -13.72
N LEU A 43 -6.00 20.29 -13.31
CA LEU A 43 -6.64 19.01 -12.94
C LEU A 43 -7.52 19.14 -11.69
N LEU A 44 -7.14 20.00 -10.74
CA LEU A 44 -7.96 20.31 -9.56
C LEU A 44 -9.23 21.06 -9.97
N VAL A 45 -9.08 22.15 -10.72
CA VAL A 45 -10.19 23.02 -11.13
C VAL A 45 -11.17 22.31 -12.07
N SER A 46 -10.65 21.45 -12.96
CA SER A 46 -11.49 20.63 -13.86
C SER A 46 -12.21 19.48 -13.15
N GLY A 47 -11.90 19.20 -11.88
CA GLY A 47 -12.46 18.09 -11.13
C GLY A 47 -11.92 16.71 -11.51
N GLN A 48 -11.07 16.60 -12.53
CA GLN A 48 -10.51 15.32 -12.97
C GLN A 48 -9.69 14.64 -11.89
N LEU A 49 -8.90 15.42 -11.13
CA LEU A 49 -8.11 14.90 -10.03
C LEU A 49 -8.99 14.32 -8.91
N ILE A 50 -10.06 15.01 -8.55
CA ILE A 50 -11.02 14.55 -7.53
C ILE A 50 -11.69 13.26 -7.97
N GLN A 51 -12.11 13.17 -9.23
CA GLN A 51 -12.71 11.96 -9.79
C GLN A 51 -11.71 10.79 -9.77
N ALA A 52 -10.46 11.01 -10.17
CA ALA A 52 -9.41 9.99 -10.15
C ALA A 52 -9.11 9.51 -8.72
N ILE A 53 -9.07 10.42 -7.76
CA ILE A 53 -8.92 10.09 -6.32
C ILE A 53 -10.09 9.24 -5.85
N ALA A 54 -11.33 9.63 -6.16
CA ALA A 54 -12.52 8.89 -5.74
C ALA A 54 -12.51 7.45 -6.27
N ILE A 55 -12.17 7.24 -7.55
CA ILE A 55 -12.08 5.92 -8.17
C ILE A 55 -10.96 5.08 -7.52
N SER A 56 -9.81 5.70 -7.26
CA SER A 56 -8.68 5.02 -6.62
C SER A 56 -9.00 4.66 -5.18
N PHE A 57 -9.63 5.56 -4.43
CA PHE A 57 -10.04 5.32 -3.06
C PHE A 57 -11.11 4.23 -2.95
N GLN A 58 -12.08 4.22 -3.88
CA GLN A 58 -13.07 3.15 -3.96
C GLN A 58 -12.40 1.78 -4.14
N SER A 59 -11.47 1.67 -5.08
CA SER A 59 -10.74 0.42 -5.34
C SER A 59 -9.93 -0.03 -4.13
N LEU A 60 -9.25 0.92 -3.47
CA LEU A 60 -8.48 0.70 -2.26
C LEU A 60 -9.37 0.21 -1.12
N LEU A 61 -10.49 0.88 -0.87
CA LEU A 61 -11.37 0.54 0.23
C LEU A 61 -11.97 -0.86 0.05
N ILE A 62 -12.47 -1.19 -1.15
CA ILE A 62 -13.05 -2.50 -1.44
C ILE A 62 -11.96 -3.58 -1.29
N GLY A 63 -10.81 -3.42 -1.94
CA GLY A 63 -9.72 -4.40 -1.90
C GLY A 63 -9.18 -4.61 -0.49
N PHE A 64 -9.04 -3.53 0.29
CA PHE A 64 -8.61 -3.59 1.69
C PHE A 64 -9.63 -4.31 2.58
N LEU A 65 -10.92 -3.97 2.48
CA LEU A 65 -11.97 -4.64 3.28
C LEU A 65 -12.04 -6.14 2.98
N VAL A 66 -11.93 -6.52 1.71
CA VAL A 66 -11.87 -7.94 1.32
C VAL A 66 -10.60 -8.60 1.89
N SER A 67 -9.47 -7.90 1.90
CA SER A 67 -8.23 -8.40 2.49
C SER A 67 -8.34 -8.61 4.00
N VAL A 68 -9.00 -7.69 4.70
CA VAL A 68 -9.28 -7.83 6.15
C VAL A 68 -10.21 -9.00 6.40
N LEU A 69 -11.29 -9.13 5.61
CA LEU A 69 -12.28 -10.18 5.74
C LEU A 69 -11.68 -11.60 5.64
N PHE A 70 -10.70 -11.80 4.77
CA PHE A 70 -10.03 -13.09 4.60
C PHE A 70 -8.68 -13.18 5.33
N GLY A 71 -7.91 -12.12 5.38
CA GLY A 71 -6.57 -12.10 5.96
C GLY A 71 -6.58 -12.22 7.48
N VAL A 72 -7.51 -11.53 8.16
CA VAL A 72 -7.60 -11.62 9.63
C VAL A 72 -8.02 -13.03 10.09
N PRO A 73 -9.11 -13.64 9.58
CA PRO A 73 -9.46 -15.01 9.97
C PRO A 73 -8.35 -16.01 9.67
N LEU A 74 -7.71 -15.90 8.50
CA LEU A 74 -6.59 -16.77 8.13
C LEU A 74 -5.42 -16.59 9.09
N GLY A 75 -5.05 -15.36 9.40
CA GLY A 75 -3.97 -15.05 10.34
C GLY A 75 -4.27 -15.54 11.77
N LEU A 76 -5.52 -15.41 12.22
CA LEU A 76 -5.96 -15.97 13.51
C LEU A 76 -5.82 -17.50 13.53
N LEU A 77 -6.25 -18.19 12.46
CA LEU A 77 -6.12 -19.64 12.34
C LEU A 77 -4.65 -20.09 12.34
N MET A 78 -3.79 -19.40 11.58
CA MET A 78 -2.35 -19.66 11.55
C MET A 78 -1.70 -19.41 12.92
N GLY A 79 -2.04 -18.31 13.57
CA GLY A 79 -1.52 -17.97 14.90
C GLY A 79 -1.94 -18.95 15.98
N ARG A 80 -3.20 -19.46 15.89
CA ARG A 80 -3.78 -20.39 16.89
C ARG A 80 -3.35 -21.84 16.67
N TYR A 81 -3.22 -22.30 15.42
CA TYR A 81 -3.00 -23.70 15.07
C TYR A 81 -1.67 -23.88 14.33
N ARG A 82 -0.66 -24.42 15.01
CA ARG A 82 0.69 -24.63 14.46
C ARG A 82 0.72 -25.49 13.19
N ARG A 83 -0.25 -26.41 13.02
CA ARG A 83 -0.36 -27.25 11.82
C ARG A 83 -0.82 -26.44 10.61
N VAL A 84 -1.76 -25.51 10.82
CA VAL A 84 -2.29 -24.62 9.77
C VAL A 84 -1.19 -23.68 9.30
N GLU A 85 -0.44 -23.12 10.26
CA GLU A 85 0.72 -22.29 9.93
C GLU A 85 1.77 -23.05 9.13
N ALA A 86 2.27 -24.19 9.63
CA ALA A 86 3.27 -24.98 8.94
C ALA A 86 2.86 -25.37 7.51
N PHE A 87 1.56 -25.55 7.26
CA PHE A 87 1.03 -25.83 5.93
C PHE A 87 1.02 -24.57 5.04
N LEU A 88 0.66 -23.41 5.59
CA LEU A 88 0.46 -22.16 4.81
C LEU A 88 1.70 -21.27 4.74
N GLU A 89 2.63 -21.39 5.67
CA GLU A 89 3.82 -20.53 5.80
C GLU A 89 4.64 -20.48 4.50
N ILE A 90 4.83 -21.64 3.86
CA ILE A 90 5.58 -21.71 2.61
C ILE A 90 4.93 -20.87 1.49
N TYR A 91 3.60 -20.88 1.41
CA TYR A 91 2.86 -20.10 0.39
C TYR A 91 2.89 -18.60 0.72
N MET A 92 2.71 -18.23 1.99
CA MET A 92 2.78 -16.84 2.43
C MET A 92 4.19 -16.26 2.21
N THR A 93 5.21 -17.03 2.54
CA THR A 93 6.62 -16.62 2.33
C THR A 93 6.94 -16.51 0.84
N ALA A 94 6.47 -17.45 0.02
CA ALA A 94 6.65 -17.38 -1.42
C ALA A 94 5.97 -16.16 -2.03
N LEU A 95 4.75 -15.84 -1.59
CA LEU A 95 4.05 -14.63 -2.05
C LEU A 95 4.76 -13.34 -1.64
N LEU A 96 5.38 -13.30 -0.46
CA LEU A 96 6.19 -12.15 -0.04
C LEU A 96 7.51 -12.02 -0.81
N ALA A 97 8.11 -13.15 -1.20
CA ALA A 97 9.39 -13.15 -1.92
C ALA A 97 9.25 -12.67 -3.37
N VAL A 98 8.07 -12.84 -3.97
CA VAL A 98 7.80 -12.36 -5.32
C VAL A 98 7.49 -10.87 -5.28
N PRO A 99 8.14 -10.03 -6.12
CA PRO A 99 7.75 -8.63 -6.25
C PRO A 99 6.28 -8.55 -6.69
N MET A 100 5.40 -8.14 -5.76
CA MET A 100 3.94 -8.12 -6.00
C MET A 100 3.56 -7.30 -7.25
N ILE A 101 4.35 -6.29 -7.60
CA ILE A 101 4.15 -5.48 -8.80
C ILE A 101 4.16 -6.32 -10.09
N SER A 102 4.85 -7.46 -10.09
CA SER A 102 4.92 -8.37 -11.23
C SER A 102 3.57 -9.05 -11.54
N PHE A 103 2.65 -9.08 -10.57
CA PHE A 103 1.30 -9.61 -10.79
C PHE A 103 0.37 -8.63 -11.51
N ILE A 104 0.70 -7.34 -11.57
CA ILE A 104 -0.16 -6.32 -12.20
C ILE A 104 -0.52 -6.67 -13.64
N PRO A 105 0.43 -7.02 -14.54
CA PRO A 105 0.10 -7.37 -15.92
C PRO A 105 -0.86 -8.57 -16.00
N PHE A 106 -0.65 -9.60 -15.18
CA PHE A 106 -1.53 -10.79 -15.15
C PHE A 106 -2.95 -10.44 -14.72
N LEU A 107 -3.09 -9.59 -13.69
CA LEU A 107 -4.39 -9.15 -13.20
C LEU A 107 -5.11 -8.27 -14.22
N VAL A 108 -4.37 -7.43 -14.94
CA VAL A 108 -4.93 -6.60 -16.01
C VAL A 108 -5.37 -7.47 -17.20
N ILE A 109 -4.62 -8.50 -17.56
CA ILE A 109 -5.01 -9.45 -18.62
C ILE A 109 -6.25 -10.26 -18.21
N ALA A 110 -6.32 -10.71 -16.95
CA ALA A 110 -7.41 -11.55 -16.46
C ALA A 110 -8.71 -10.77 -16.23
N PHE A 111 -8.64 -9.55 -15.71
CA PHE A 111 -9.82 -8.77 -15.26
C PHE A 111 -10.04 -7.48 -16.07
N GLY A 112 -9.19 -7.18 -17.04
CA GLY A 112 -9.24 -5.97 -17.85
C GLY A 112 -8.73 -4.73 -17.11
N LEU A 113 -8.71 -3.60 -17.82
CA LEU A 113 -8.43 -2.28 -17.24
C LEU A 113 -9.69 -1.74 -16.55
N GLY A 114 -9.70 -1.69 -15.20
CA GLY A 114 -10.88 -1.16 -14.52
C GLY A 114 -10.86 -1.35 -13.01
N LEU A 115 -12.05 -1.29 -12.41
CA LEU A 115 -12.24 -1.43 -10.97
C LEU A 115 -11.78 -2.81 -10.48
N HIS A 116 -12.13 -3.88 -11.20
CA HIS A 116 -11.85 -5.26 -10.78
C HIS A 116 -10.35 -5.53 -10.65
N SER A 117 -9.56 -5.20 -11.66
CA SER A 117 -8.09 -5.40 -11.59
C SER A 117 -7.46 -4.61 -10.45
N ARG A 118 -7.90 -3.35 -10.22
CA ARG A 118 -7.41 -2.52 -9.12
C ARG A 118 -7.75 -3.12 -7.76
N VAL A 119 -8.98 -3.61 -7.58
CA VAL A 119 -9.42 -4.28 -6.35
C VAL A 119 -8.59 -5.52 -6.08
N TRP A 120 -8.34 -6.36 -7.09
CA TRP A 120 -7.50 -7.55 -6.96
C TRP A 120 -6.04 -7.24 -6.65
N ILE A 121 -5.50 -6.17 -7.23
CA ILE A 121 -4.15 -5.69 -6.90
C ILE A 121 -4.08 -5.33 -5.42
N VAL A 122 -5.00 -4.48 -4.93
CA VAL A 122 -5.03 -4.08 -3.52
C VAL A 122 -5.24 -5.29 -2.61
N PHE A 123 -6.15 -6.20 -2.98
CA PHE A 123 -6.39 -7.43 -2.24
C PHE A 123 -5.12 -8.25 -2.06
N LEU A 124 -4.42 -8.58 -3.14
CA LEU A 124 -3.21 -9.41 -3.07
C LEU A 124 -2.12 -8.77 -2.20
N PHE A 125 -1.90 -7.45 -2.35
CA PHE A 125 -0.89 -6.74 -1.57
C PHE A 125 -1.24 -6.70 -0.08
N ALA A 126 -2.48 -6.41 0.27
CA ALA A 126 -2.90 -6.25 1.66
C ALA A 126 -3.13 -7.59 2.36
N PHE A 127 -3.72 -8.58 1.68
CA PHE A 127 -4.09 -9.88 2.25
C PHE A 127 -2.93 -10.60 2.93
N VAL A 128 -1.81 -10.74 2.21
CA VAL A 128 -0.64 -11.48 2.72
C VAL A 128 -0.05 -10.76 3.95
N ILE A 129 0.07 -9.44 3.87
CA ILE A 129 0.60 -8.62 4.97
C ILE A 129 -0.32 -8.70 6.19
N ILE A 130 -1.64 -8.60 6.00
CA ILE A 130 -2.62 -8.70 7.09
C ILE A 130 -2.57 -10.08 7.73
N ALA A 131 -2.55 -11.16 6.94
CA ALA A 131 -2.50 -12.52 7.45
C ALA A 131 -1.25 -12.76 8.30
N ILE A 132 -0.08 -12.37 7.81
CA ILE A 132 1.19 -12.57 8.53
C ILE A 132 1.24 -11.73 9.80
N ASN A 133 0.86 -10.44 9.73
CA ASN A 133 0.86 -9.58 10.91
C ASN A 133 -0.15 -10.03 11.97
N THR A 134 -1.32 -10.53 11.55
CA THR A 134 -2.31 -11.12 12.45
C THR A 134 -1.76 -12.39 13.10
N THR A 135 -1.10 -13.27 12.35
CA THR A 135 -0.42 -14.46 12.88
C THR A 135 0.62 -14.09 13.94
N ALA A 136 1.46 -13.12 13.63
CA ALA A 136 2.47 -12.62 14.56
C ALA A 136 1.82 -11.99 15.81
N GLY A 137 0.74 -11.22 15.63
CA GLY A 137 -0.01 -10.62 16.74
C GLY A 137 -0.56 -11.66 17.71
N VAL A 138 -1.16 -12.73 17.21
CA VAL A 138 -1.67 -13.84 18.04
C VAL A 138 -0.55 -14.52 18.84
N ARG A 139 0.63 -14.69 18.26
CA ARG A 139 1.75 -15.37 18.89
C ARG A 139 2.49 -14.55 19.93
N ASN A 140 2.50 -13.24 19.73
CA ASN A 140 3.16 -12.30 20.63
C ASN A 140 2.27 -11.84 21.80
N VAL A 141 1.10 -12.46 22.00
CA VAL A 141 0.27 -12.21 23.18
C VAL A 141 1.01 -12.67 24.43
N ASP A 142 1.12 -11.78 25.42
CA ASP A 142 1.76 -12.09 26.71
C ASP A 142 1.03 -13.27 27.38
N PRO A 143 1.79 -14.35 27.74
CA PRO A 143 1.22 -15.50 28.44
C PRO A 143 0.46 -15.11 29.71
N THR A 144 0.92 -14.08 30.43
CA THR A 144 0.29 -13.58 31.64
C THR A 144 -1.15 -13.10 31.38
N LEU A 145 -1.39 -12.41 30.25
CA LEU A 145 -2.73 -11.98 29.86
C LEU A 145 -3.63 -13.19 29.55
N THR A 146 -3.09 -14.22 28.94
CA THR A 146 -3.82 -15.43 28.62
C THR A 146 -4.20 -16.21 29.91
N GLU A 147 -3.30 -16.25 30.90
CA GLU A 147 -3.55 -16.86 32.20
C GLU A 147 -4.61 -16.08 32.98
N MET A 148 -4.53 -14.75 32.98
CA MET A 148 -5.55 -13.88 33.56
C MET A 148 -6.93 -14.12 32.95
N ALA A 149 -7.03 -14.15 31.63
CA ALA A 149 -8.29 -14.40 30.92
C ALA A 149 -8.90 -15.77 31.34
N ARG A 150 -8.06 -16.83 31.43
CA ARG A 150 -8.49 -18.14 31.88
C ARG A 150 -8.99 -18.15 33.33
N SER A 151 -8.37 -17.39 34.22
CA SER A 151 -8.83 -17.29 35.62
C SER A 151 -10.17 -16.59 35.76
N PHE A 152 -10.56 -15.79 34.77
CA PHE A 152 -11.90 -15.17 34.66
C PHE A 152 -12.91 -16.00 33.83
N GLY A 153 -12.55 -17.23 33.41
CA GLY A 153 -13.45 -18.16 32.75
C GLY A 153 -13.47 -18.07 31.21
N ALA A 154 -12.44 -17.49 30.60
CA ALA A 154 -12.29 -17.44 29.13
C ALA A 154 -11.60 -18.71 28.58
#